data_1e926415135b45680aadea7ebb48ee50
#
_entry.id   1e926415135b45680aadea7ebb48ee50
#
_cell.length_a   1.000
_cell.length_b   1.000
_cell.length_c   1.000
_cell.angle_alpha   90.00
_cell.angle_beta   90.00
_cell.angle_gamma   90.00
#
_symmetry.space_group_name_H-M   'P 1'
#
loop_
_entity.id
_entity.type
_entity.pdbx_description
1 polymer ?
#
loop_
_entity_poly.entity_id
_entity_poly.type
_entity_poly.pdbx_seq_one_letter_code
_entity_poly.pdbx_strand_id
1 'polypeptide(L)'
;MTKHIFVTGGVVSSLGKGITAASLGRLLKSRGYRVTMQKADPYLNVDPGTMSPFQHGEVFVTEDGYESDLDLGHYERFIDENLTRDSNFTTGAIYQDLIARERHGDFLGGTVQVIPHVTNAIKAKFRGVEEQTDADVVITELGGTIGDIEGQPFVEAIRQYKKDAGAENVCYIHVSLVPYIAAAHEVKTKPTQHSVKELRSFGIQPDIIVLRSDHHIEDDVRAKIASFTDVDVDCVFTCEDAPSIYDVPRMMAEQDFDLRVCERLGLDPRERDMADWEGFLAAKDHAENEGDPVKIALVGKYTQLPDAYLSVIEALHHAGTHLGKHVEVELVDGEALSDDNVEQVLGDASGILVPGGFGKRAFDGKITAARYAREHQVPYLGICLGMQVAVCEFARDVLGYADASSSEFDPQCAHAVIDLLDEQEGVTEKGGTMRLGAYPCALVAGTLAAEAYGEALVQERHRHRYEFNSAYREELETAGLVVSGTSPDGELVEMVELRRDLHPWFVATQAHPEFKSRPTRPHPLFREFVRAAAE
;
A
#
# COMPACT_ATOMS: atom_id res chain seq x y z
N MET A 1 20.46 -21.31 -4.34
CA MET A 1 19.58 -21.49 -3.16
C MET A 1 19.22 -20.10 -2.67
N THR A 2 17.94 -19.83 -2.52
CA THR A 2 17.40 -18.54 -2.11
C THR A 2 17.88 -18.17 -0.72
N LYS A 3 18.17 -16.90 -0.50
CA LYS A 3 18.57 -16.34 0.78
C LYS A 3 17.36 -15.73 1.47
N HIS A 4 17.25 -15.92 2.78
CA HIS A 4 16.14 -15.42 3.59
C HIS A 4 16.63 -14.40 4.62
N ILE A 5 16.00 -13.25 4.65
CA ILE A 5 16.24 -12.18 5.60
C ILE A 5 14.98 -12.00 6.43
N PHE A 6 15.08 -12.18 7.74
CA PHE A 6 13.97 -11.97 8.65
C PHE A 6 14.18 -10.67 9.42
N VAL A 7 13.26 -9.72 9.22
CA VAL A 7 13.27 -8.41 9.88
C VAL A 7 12.32 -8.45 11.07
N THR A 8 12.86 -8.28 12.27
CA THR A 8 12.12 -8.24 13.52
C THR A 8 12.21 -6.85 14.15
N GLY A 9 11.28 -6.51 15.04
CA GLY A 9 11.34 -5.23 15.72
C GLY A 9 11.10 -5.35 17.21
N GLY A 10 11.60 -4.37 17.93
CA GLY A 10 11.45 -4.34 19.38
C GLY A 10 11.24 -2.93 19.94
N VAL A 11 10.82 -2.86 21.20
CA VAL A 11 10.53 -1.68 22.00
C VAL A 11 9.13 -1.10 21.74
N VAL A 12 8.80 -0.72 20.49
CA VAL A 12 7.50 -0.12 20.14
C VAL A 12 7.05 -0.59 18.74
N SER A 13 5.74 -0.49 18.47
CA SER A 13 5.17 -0.60 17.13
C SER A 13 5.48 0.65 16.30
N SER A 14 5.16 0.61 15.00
CA SER A 14 5.38 1.73 14.06
C SER A 14 6.83 2.25 14.02
N LEU A 15 7.78 1.35 14.26
CA LEU A 15 9.21 1.66 14.34
C LEU A 15 9.87 1.88 12.95
N GLY A 16 9.15 1.63 11.87
CA GLY A 16 9.69 1.70 10.51
C GLY A 16 10.39 0.42 10.04
N LYS A 17 10.00 -0.76 10.57
CA LYS A 17 10.48 -2.06 10.09
C LYS A 17 10.23 -2.24 8.59
N GLY A 18 8.99 -1.93 8.13
CA GLY A 18 8.59 -2.04 6.74
C GLY A 18 9.47 -1.20 5.82
N ILE A 19 9.71 0.05 6.18
CA ILE A 19 10.58 0.95 5.41
C ILE A 19 12.03 0.48 5.42
N THR A 20 12.54 -0.01 6.56
CA THR A 20 13.88 -0.60 6.64
C THR A 20 14.02 -1.84 5.73
N ALA A 21 13.03 -2.73 5.77
CA ALA A 21 12.97 -3.92 4.93
C ALA A 21 12.87 -3.58 3.43
N ALA A 22 11.97 -2.64 3.09
CA ALA A 22 11.79 -2.15 1.72
C ALA A 22 13.04 -1.46 1.18
N SER A 23 13.71 -0.65 2.01
CA SER A 23 14.98 0.00 1.66
C SER A 23 16.08 -1.02 1.36
N LEU A 24 16.19 -2.06 2.18
CA LEU A 24 17.12 -3.16 1.90
C LEU A 24 16.75 -3.88 0.60
N GLY A 25 15.46 -4.12 0.37
CA GLY A 25 14.96 -4.72 -0.87
C GLY A 25 15.38 -3.89 -2.09
N ARG A 26 15.20 -2.56 -2.03
CA ARG A 26 15.66 -1.62 -3.06
C ARG A 26 17.18 -1.71 -3.29
N LEU A 27 17.97 -1.69 -2.24
CA LEU A 27 19.43 -1.75 -2.33
C LEU A 27 19.93 -3.06 -2.94
N LEU A 28 19.37 -4.19 -2.54
CA LEU A 28 19.71 -5.50 -3.12
C LEU A 28 19.28 -5.60 -4.59
N LYS A 29 18.12 -5.05 -4.95
CA LYS A 29 17.68 -4.94 -6.35
C LYS A 29 18.64 -4.08 -7.16
N SER A 30 19.14 -2.97 -6.60
CA SER A 30 20.15 -2.11 -7.22
C SER A 30 21.51 -2.80 -7.43
N ARG A 31 21.78 -3.91 -6.74
CA ARG A 31 22.89 -4.82 -7.02
C ARG A 31 22.55 -5.91 -8.05
N GLY A 32 21.36 -5.88 -8.64
CA GLY A 32 20.94 -6.85 -9.65
C GLY A 32 20.49 -8.19 -9.08
N TYR A 33 20.07 -8.26 -7.81
CA TYR A 33 19.39 -9.43 -7.25
C TYR A 33 17.89 -9.37 -7.54
N ARG A 34 17.29 -10.53 -7.78
CA ARG A 34 15.82 -10.68 -7.80
C ARG A 34 15.36 -10.77 -6.35
N VAL A 35 14.60 -9.77 -5.92
CA VAL A 35 14.16 -9.62 -4.53
C VAL A 35 12.64 -9.71 -4.49
N THR A 36 12.11 -10.48 -3.56
CA THR A 36 10.69 -10.43 -3.18
C THR A 36 10.56 -10.16 -1.70
N MET A 37 9.39 -9.67 -1.31
CA MET A 37 9.12 -9.29 0.08
C MET A 37 7.89 -10.01 0.61
N GLN A 38 7.87 -10.23 1.92
CA GLN A 38 6.78 -10.90 2.60
C GLN A 38 6.51 -10.26 3.96
N LYS A 39 5.23 -10.14 4.29
CA LYS A 39 4.73 -9.67 5.59
C LYS A 39 4.09 -10.81 6.36
N ALA A 40 4.49 -11.00 7.59
CA ALA A 40 3.93 -11.99 8.51
C ALA A 40 3.28 -11.26 9.69
N ASP A 41 1.95 -11.21 9.74
CA ASP A 41 1.19 -10.44 10.72
C ASP A 41 0.64 -11.33 11.84
N PRO A 42 0.91 -11.00 13.12
CA PRO A 42 0.56 -11.86 14.24
C PRO A 42 -0.90 -11.75 14.70
N TYR A 43 -1.73 -10.88 14.12
CA TYR A 43 -3.13 -10.75 14.51
C TYR A 43 -4.01 -11.91 14.03
N LEU A 44 -5.19 -12.08 14.68
CA LEU A 44 -6.12 -13.19 14.42
C LEU A 44 -7.13 -12.93 13.28
N ASN A 45 -7.13 -11.76 12.67
CA ASN A 45 -7.91 -11.54 11.45
C ASN A 45 -7.35 -12.43 10.33
N VAL A 46 -8.23 -13.00 9.52
CA VAL A 46 -7.82 -13.86 8.40
C VAL A 46 -7.09 -13.03 7.34
N ASP A 47 -7.60 -11.84 7.07
CA ASP A 47 -7.01 -10.80 6.23
C ASP A 47 -7.42 -9.42 6.76
N PRO A 48 -6.83 -8.32 6.29
CA PRO A 48 -7.22 -6.97 6.70
C PRO A 48 -8.46 -6.42 5.99
N GLY A 49 -9.09 -7.14 5.06
CA GLY A 49 -10.19 -6.65 4.23
C GLY A 49 -11.41 -6.14 4.99
N THR A 50 -11.66 -6.67 6.19
CA THR A 50 -12.77 -6.24 7.08
C THR A 50 -12.34 -5.31 8.20
N MET A 51 -11.05 -4.97 8.28
CA MET A 51 -10.52 -4.11 9.34
C MET A 51 -10.85 -2.65 9.09
N SER A 52 -10.95 -1.88 10.18
CA SER A 52 -11.22 -0.45 10.07
C SER A 52 -9.97 0.30 9.62
N PRO A 53 -10.05 1.14 8.57
CA PRO A 53 -8.93 2.00 8.16
C PRO A 53 -8.41 2.92 9.28
N PHE A 54 -9.23 3.26 10.28
CA PHE A 54 -8.78 4.02 11.44
C PHE A 54 -7.79 3.27 12.35
N GLN A 55 -7.72 1.94 12.24
CA GLN A 55 -6.83 1.11 13.05
C GLN A 55 -5.61 0.61 12.28
N HIS A 56 -5.77 0.37 10.98
CA HIS A 56 -4.76 -0.30 10.14
C HIS A 56 -4.31 0.48 8.91
N GLY A 57 -4.86 1.68 8.70
CA GLY A 57 -4.63 2.42 7.46
C GLY A 57 -5.39 1.81 6.27
N GLU A 58 -4.88 2.02 5.06
CA GLU A 58 -5.50 1.47 3.86
C GLU A 58 -5.37 -0.06 3.79
N VAL A 59 -6.32 -0.69 3.11
CA VAL A 59 -6.23 -2.09 2.70
C VAL A 59 -5.63 -2.10 1.29
N PHE A 60 -4.42 -2.61 1.17
CA PHE A 60 -3.75 -2.75 -0.11
C PHE A 60 -4.20 -4.03 -0.81
N VAL A 61 -4.38 -4.00 -2.15
CA VAL A 61 -4.78 -5.19 -2.92
C VAL A 61 -3.66 -5.59 -3.87
N THR A 62 -3.26 -6.86 -3.78
CA THR A 62 -2.23 -7.43 -4.65
C THR A 62 -2.75 -7.68 -6.08
N GLU A 63 -1.86 -7.98 -7.02
CA GLU A 63 -2.20 -8.26 -8.42
C GLU A 63 -3.19 -9.43 -8.55
N ASP A 64 -3.04 -10.46 -7.73
CA ASP A 64 -3.88 -11.68 -7.72
C ASP A 64 -5.09 -11.58 -6.77
N GLY A 65 -5.41 -10.37 -6.27
CA GLY A 65 -6.64 -10.09 -5.55
C GLY A 65 -6.64 -10.45 -4.07
N TYR A 66 -5.50 -10.42 -3.40
CA TYR A 66 -5.44 -10.57 -1.95
C TYR A 66 -5.54 -9.21 -1.26
N GLU A 67 -6.44 -9.07 -0.30
CA GLU A 67 -6.54 -7.92 0.59
C GLU A 67 -5.44 -8.02 1.65
N SER A 68 -4.52 -7.07 1.67
CA SER A 68 -3.29 -7.13 2.45
C SER A 68 -3.03 -5.87 3.27
N ASP A 69 -2.02 -5.96 4.14
CA ASP A 69 -1.52 -4.83 4.92
C ASP A 69 -0.92 -3.73 4.02
N LEU A 70 -1.00 -2.47 4.46
CA LEU A 70 -0.47 -1.30 3.74
C LEU A 70 1.04 -1.38 3.45
N ASP A 71 1.80 -2.12 4.25
CA ASP A 71 3.24 -2.29 4.06
C ASP A 71 3.58 -2.93 2.70
N LEU A 72 2.67 -3.76 2.13
CA LEU A 72 2.87 -4.29 0.79
C LEU A 72 2.94 -3.18 -0.27
N GLY A 73 2.20 -2.11 -0.09
CA GLY A 73 2.30 -0.91 -0.93
C GLY A 73 3.69 -0.29 -0.87
N HIS A 74 4.26 -0.16 0.32
CA HIS A 74 5.65 0.29 0.47
C HIS A 74 6.63 -0.66 -0.24
N TYR A 75 6.46 -1.97 -0.03
CA TYR A 75 7.35 -2.95 -0.67
C TYR A 75 7.32 -2.81 -2.19
N GLU A 76 6.13 -2.81 -2.81
CA GLU A 76 5.98 -2.67 -4.25
C GLU A 76 6.57 -1.36 -4.78
N ARG A 77 6.40 -0.24 -4.06
CA ARG A 77 6.96 1.07 -4.44
C ARG A 77 8.49 1.07 -4.42
N PHE A 78 9.11 0.38 -3.45
CA PHE A 78 10.56 0.36 -3.29
C PHE A 78 11.24 -0.64 -4.24
N ILE A 79 10.70 -1.86 -4.36
CA ILE A 79 11.33 -2.88 -5.20
C ILE A 79 10.83 -2.87 -6.66
N ASP A 80 9.79 -2.06 -7.00
CA ASP A 80 9.14 -1.99 -8.31
C ASP A 80 8.79 -3.39 -8.87
N GLU A 81 8.14 -4.21 -8.04
CA GLU A 81 7.61 -5.52 -8.40
C GLU A 81 6.19 -5.65 -7.86
N ASN A 82 5.31 -6.31 -8.60
CA ASN A 82 3.97 -6.62 -8.12
C ASN A 82 4.02 -7.84 -7.20
N LEU A 83 3.48 -7.70 -6.00
CA LEU A 83 3.40 -8.77 -5.01
C LEU A 83 2.10 -9.57 -5.16
N THR A 84 2.09 -10.77 -4.55
CA THR A 84 0.96 -11.71 -4.61
C THR A 84 0.47 -12.05 -3.20
N ARG A 85 -0.59 -12.86 -3.12
CA ARG A 85 -1.15 -13.37 -1.85
C ARG A 85 -0.15 -14.10 -0.96
N ASP A 86 0.91 -14.67 -1.53
CA ASP A 86 1.95 -15.32 -0.75
C ASP A 86 2.91 -14.34 -0.10
N SER A 87 2.82 -13.07 -0.47
CA SER A 87 3.58 -11.98 0.14
C SER A 87 2.98 -11.45 1.45
N ASN A 88 1.78 -11.86 1.84
CA ASN A 88 1.21 -11.52 3.15
C ASN A 88 0.46 -12.71 3.73
N PHE A 89 0.63 -12.97 5.02
CA PHE A 89 -0.17 -13.95 5.75
C PHE A 89 -0.29 -13.58 7.23
N THR A 90 -1.39 -13.99 7.84
CA THR A 90 -1.75 -13.67 9.22
C THR A 90 -1.79 -14.92 10.09
N THR A 91 -1.74 -14.73 11.40
CA THR A 91 -2.05 -15.82 12.34
C THR A 91 -3.43 -16.40 12.07
N GLY A 92 -4.43 -15.54 11.81
CA GLY A 92 -5.80 -15.98 11.53
C GLY A 92 -5.88 -16.91 10.33
N ALA A 93 -5.23 -16.58 9.21
CA ALA A 93 -5.19 -17.43 8.02
C ALA A 93 -4.51 -18.78 8.28
N ILE A 94 -3.40 -18.79 9.02
CA ILE A 94 -2.70 -20.03 9.40
C ILE A 94 -3.58 -20.93 10.26
N TYR A 95 -4.26 -20.38 11.27
CA TYR A 95 -5.11 -21.17 12.17
C TYR A 95 -6.39 -21.64 11.45
N GLN A 96 -6.98 -20.82 10.60
CA GLN A 96 -8.16 -21.19 9.80
C GLN A 96 -7.86 -22.42 8.93
N ASP A 97 -6.76 -22.41 8.18
CA ASP A 97 -6.32 -23.54 7.37
C ASP A 97 -6.07 -24.80 8.22
N LEU A 98 -5.33 -24.67 9.30
CA LEU A 98 -5.04 -25.80 10.20
C LEU A 98 -6.28 -26.41 10.81
N ILE A 99 -7.23 -25.60 11.26
CA ILE A 99 -8.50 -26.07 11.85
C ILE A 99 -9.35 -26.74 10.76
N ALA A 100 -9.42 -26.17 9.56
CA ALA A 100 -10.14 -26.79 8.44
C ALA A 100 -9.56 -28.18 8.10
N ARG A 101 -8.25 -28.32 8.03
CA ARG A 101 -7.54 -29.59 7.78
C ARG A 101 -7.71 -30.58 8.92
N GLU A 102 -7.72 -30.13 10.18
CA GLU A 102 -8.02 -30.99 11.33
C GLU A 102 -9.44 -31.57 11.22
N ARG A 103 -10.43 -30.71 10.92
CA ARG A 103 -11.83 -31.12 10.75
C ARG A 103 -12.03 -32.06 9.54
N HIS A 104 -11.23 -31.90 8.49
CA HIS A 104 -11.21 -32.80 7.33
C HIS A 104 -10.56 -34.17 7.64
N GLY A 105 -9.73 -34.27 8.69
CA GLY A 105 -9.07 -35.51 9.10
C GLY A 105 -7.64 -35.70 8.58
N ASP A 106 -7.01 -34.67 8.04
CA ASP A 106 -5.67 -34.74 7.43
C ASP A 106 -4.58 -35.19 8.40
N PHE A 107 -4.82 -35.00 9.70
CA PHE A 107 -3.86 -35.37 10.75
C PHE A 107 -4.05 -36.78 11.30
N LEU A 108 -4.94 -37.58 10.72
CA LEU A 108 -5.14 -39.02 11.02
C LEU A 108 -5.33 -39.31 12.52
N GLY A 109 -6.03 -38.40 13.25
CA GLY A 109 -6.28 -38.51 14.69
C GLY A 109 -5.11 -38.08 15.57
N GLY A 110 -4.02 -37.55 15.01
CA GLY A 110 -2.90 -36.98 15.76
C GLY A 110 -3.28 -35.70 16.49
N THR A 111 -2.63 -35.43 17.63
CA THR A 111 -2.82 -34.17 18.37
C THR A 111 -2.17 -33.01 17.58
N VAL A 112 -2.96 -32.01 17.19
CA VAL A 112 -2.46 -30.80 16.52
C VAL A 112 -2.01 -29.79 17.58
N GLN A 113 -0.77 -29.30 17.45
CA GLN A 113 -0.12 -28.41 18.41
C GLN A 113 0.56 -27.23 17.70
N VAL A 114 0.90 -26.18 18.46
CA VAL A 114 1.64 -25.03 17.90
C VAL A 114 2.96 -25.53 17.28
N ILE A 115 3.72 -26.33 18.02
CA ILE A 115 4.91 -27.02 17.51
C ILE A 115 4.53 -28.51 17.37
N PRO A 116 4.64 -29.11 16.18
CA PRO A 116 5.23 -28.58 14.94
C PRO A 116 4.21 -28.02 13.94
N HIS A 117 2.89 -28.09 14.17
CA HIS A 117 1.89 -27.89 13.11
C HIS A 117 1.78 -26.44 12.67
N VAL A 118 1.59 -25.49 13.62
CA VAL A 118 1.54 -24.05 13.30
C VAL A 118 2.88 -23.57 12.76
N THR A 119 3.98 -23.93 13.42
CA THR A 119 5.32 -23.52 12.95
C THR A 119 5.67 -24.08 11.57
N ASN A 120 5.24 -25.30 11.24
CA ASN A 120 5.43 -25.88 9.90
C ASN A 120 4.56 -25.18 8.85
N ALA A 121 3.32 -24.79 9.18
CA ALA A 121 2.46 -24.01 8.29
C ALA A 121 3.07 -22.63 8.00
N ILE A 122 3.61 -21.94 9.01
CA ILE A 122 4.32 -20.67 8.83
C ILE A 122 5.57 -20.86 7.95
N LYS A 123 6.39 -21.89 8.22
CA LYS A 123 7.59 -22.19 7.41
C LYS A 123 7.24 -22.54 5.97
N ALA A 124 6.08 -23.16 5.73
CA ALA A 124 5.59 -23.43 4.38
C ALA A 124 5.30 -22.13 3.62
N LYS A 125 4.80 -21.08 4.29
CA LYS A 125 4.62 -19.75 3.68
C LYS A 125 5.94 -19.12 3.26
N PHE A 126 7.00 -19.26 4.05
CA PHE A 126 8.34 -18.77 3.66
C PHE A 126 8.87 -19.45 2.39
N ARG A 127 8.63 -20.76 2.24
CA ARG A 127 9.01 -21.51 1.03
C ARG A 127 8.10 -21.20 -0.16
N GLY A 128 6.81 -21.05 0.07
CA GLY A 128 5.83 -20.81 -0.99
C GLY A 128 6.15 -19.57 -1.82
N VAL A 129 6.54 -18.46 -1.18
CA VAL A 129 6.92 -17.26 -1.89
C VAL A 129 8.23 -17.42 -2.68
N GLU A 130 9.20 -18.19 -2.16
CA GLU A 130 10.43 -18.54 -2.86
C GLU A 130 10.14 -19.32 -4.15
N GLU A 131 9.29 -20.37 -4.05
CA GLU A 131 8.96 -21.26 -5.16
C GLU A 131 8.22 -20.54 -6.30
N GLN A 132 7.40 -19.53 -5.96
CA GLN A 132 6.59 -18.80 -6.95
C GLN A 132 7.34 -17.69 -7.67
N THR A 133 8.32 -17.05 -7.01
CA THR A 133 8.95 -15.82 -7.52
C THR A 133 10.32 -16.05 -8.15
N ASP A 134 10.92 -17.24 -8.02
CA ASP A 134 12.31 -17.51 -8.43
C ASP A 134 13.30 -16.46 -7.90
N ALA A 135 13.04 -15.94 -6.69
CA ALA A 135 13.82 -14.87 -6.07
C ALA A 135 15.19 -15.38 -5.59
N ASP A 136 16.20 -14.52 -5.73
CA ASP A 136 17.52 -14.75 -5.14
C ASP A 136 17.49 -14.49 -3.63
N VAL A 137 16.68 -13.48 -3.22
CA VAL A 137 16.51 -13.05 -1.83
C VAL A 137 15.04 -12.85 -1.49
N VAL A 138 14.60 -13.42 -0.38
CA VAL A 138 13.29 -13.18 0.24
C VAL A 138 13.49 -12.40 1.53
N ILE A 139 12.85 -11.25 1.65
CA ILE A 139 12.84 -10.44 2.87
C ILE A 139 11.48 -10.58 3.54
N THR A 140 11.44 -11.21 4.70
CA THR A 140 10.22 -11.38 5.49
C THR A 140 10.23 -10.47 6.71
N GLU A 141 9.28 -9.53 6.77
CA GLU A 141 9.06 -8.70 7.95
C GLU A 141 8.08 -9.38 8.90
N LEU A 142 8.45 -9.47 10.17
CA LEU A 142 7.56 -9.88 11.24
C LEU A 142 6.84 -8.67 11.82
N GLY A 143 5.51 -8.67 11.72
CA GLY A 143 4.64 -7.70 12.38
C GLY A 143 4.74 -7.78 13.91
N GLY A 144 4.27 -6.74 14.59
CA GLY A 144 4.30 -6.64 16.05
C GLY A 144 5.70 -6.38 16.62
N THR A 145 5.84 -6.67 17.91
CA THR A 145 7.05 -6.39 18.70
C THR A 145 7.54 -7.69 19.34
N ILE A 146 8.86 -7.90 19.34
CA ILE A 146 9.45 -9.07 20.02
C ILE A 146 9.09 -9.03 21.52
N GLY A 147 8.53 -10.13 22.01
CA GLY A 147 7.98 -10.28 23.35
C GLY A 147 6.45 -10.34 23.39
N ASP A 148 5.77 -9.90 22.35
CA ASP A 148 4.31 -10.03 22.23
C ASP A 148 3.91 -11.51 22.12
N ILE A 149 2.85 -11.90 22.83
CA ILE A 149 2.38 -13.29 22.91
C ILE A 149 1.97 -13.81 21.52
N GLU A 150 1.25 -13.00 20.79
CA GLU A 150 0.74 -13.32 19.45
C GLU A 150 1.84 -13.56 18.42
N GLY A 151 2.99 -12.91 18.57
CA GLY A 151 4.16 -13.07 17.68
C GLY A 151 4.99 -14.33 17.93
N GLN A 152 4.83 -15.02 19.08
CA GLN A 152 5.70 -16.13 19.48
C GLN A 152 5.75 -17.29 18.45
N PRO A 153 4.64 -17.74 17.84
CA PRO A 153 4.70 -18.81 16.83
C PRO A 153 5.56 -18.44 15.60
N PHE A 154 5.54 -17.16 15.20
CA PHE A 154 6.37 -16.66 14.09
C PHE A 154 7.84 -16.62 14.47
N VAL A 155 8.16 -16.12 15.66
CA VAL A 155 9.53 -16.09 16.18
C VAL A 155 10.11 -17.50 16.28
N GLU A 156 9.33 -18.46 16.77
CA GLU A 156 9.71 -19.86 16.82
C GLU A 156 9.90 -20.47 15.41
N ALA A 157 9.01 -20.11 14.47
CA ALA A 157 9.11 -20.60 13.09
C ALA A 157 10.40 -20.10 12.40
N ILE A 158 10.76 -18.82 12.50
CA ILE A 158 12.00 -18.29 11.90
C ILE A 158 13.24 -18.90 12.56
N ARG A 159 13.20 -19.15 13.88
CA ARG A 159 14.28 -19.85 14.58
C ARG A 159 14.50 -21.25 14.02
N GLN A 160 13.41 -22.00 13.81
CA GLN A 160 13.46 -23.34 13.21
C GLN A 160 13.92 -23.28 11.74
N TYR A 161 13.47 -22.28 11.00
CA TYR A 161 13.74 -22.13 9.57
C TYR A 161 15.24 -22.00 9.26
N LYS A 162 16.01 -21.35 10.13
CA LYS A 162 17.48 -21.27 9.99
C LYS A 162 18.15 -22.65 9.90
N LYS A 163 17.59 -23.64 10.62
CA LYS A 163 18.07 -25.03 10.54
C LYS A 163 17.62 -25.71 9.25
N ASP A 164 16.39 -25.43 8.82
CA ASP A 164 15.80 -26.06 7.63
C ASP A 164 16.47 -25.56 6.34
N ALA A 165 16.74 -24.25 6.24
CA ALA A 165 17.34 -23.61 5.08
C ALA A 165 18.89 -23.64 5.05
N GLY A 166 19.53 -23.93 6.20
CA GLY A 166 20.96 -23.76 6.40
C GLY A 166 21.32 -22.38 6.96
N ALA A 167 22.20 -22.35 7.96
CA ALA A 167 22.52 -21.12 8.69
C ALA A 167 23.15 -20.03 7.80
N GLU A 168 23.84 -20.42 6.74
CA GLU A 168 24.46 -19.56 5.75
C GLU A 168 23.47 -18.91 4.78
N ASN A 169 22.21 -19.36 4.80
CA ASN A 169 21.14 -18.85 3.93
C ASN A 169 20.14 -17.97 4.68
N VAL A 170 20.37 -17.72 5.97
CA VAL A 170 19.44 -16.94 6.81
C VAL A 170 20.18 -15.83 7.53
N CYS A 171 19.65 -14.60 7.41
CA CYS A 171 20.10 -13.41 8.13
C CYS A 171 18.97 -12.85 9.00
N TYR A 172 19.25 -12.55 10.27
CA TYR A 172 18.33 -11.90 11.18
C TYR A 172 18.69 -10.44 11.37
N ILE A 173 17.78 -9.55 11.01
CA ILE A 173 17.89 -8.10 11.22
C ILE A 173 16.92 -7.72 12.33
N HIS A 174 17.41 -6.98 13.32
CA HIS A 174 16.60 -6.49 14.41
C HIS A 174 16.56 -4.97 14.43
N VAL A 175 15.38 -4.39 14.20
CA VAL A 175 15.14 -2.95 14.24
C VAL A 175 14.73 -2.56 15.66
N SER A 176 15.38 -1.58 16.26
CA SER A 176 15.13 -1.19 17.65
C SER A 176 15.20 0.31 17.84
N LEU A 177 14.38 0.83 18.75
CA LEU A 177 14.34 2.24 19.12
C LEU A 177 15.48 2.58 20.09
N VAL A 178 16.18 3.67 19.81
CA VAL A 178 17.10 4.35 20.73
C VAL A 178 16.49 5.71 21.08
N PRO A 179 15.68 5.79 22.13
CA PRO A 179 14.95 7.02 22.44
C PRO A 179 15.87 8.10 23.00
N TYR A 180 15.62 9.34 22.60
CA TYR A 180 16.21 10.52 23.23
C TYR A 180 15.39 10.91 24.47
N ILE A 181 16.07 11.15 25.58
CA ILE A 181 15.42 11.61 26.82
C ILE A 181 15.73 13.09 27.00
N ALA A 182 14.80 13.96 26.67
CA ALA A 182 14.98 15.40 26.70
C ALA A 182 15.48 15.93 28.06
N ALA A 183 14.98 15.40 29.18
CA ALA A 183 15.40 15.79 30.53
C ALA A 183 16.87 15.43 30.85
N ALA A 184 17.44 14.43 30.17
CA ALA A 184 18.81 13.98 30.36
C ALA A 184 19.74 14.44 29.23
N HIS A 185 19.20 15.04 28.17
CA HIS A 185 19.91 15.45 26.97
C HIS A 185 20.78 14.34 26.36
N GLU A 186 20.29 13.11 26.35
CA GLU A 186 21.03 11.96 25.81
C GLU A 186 20.11 10.86 25.26
N VAL A 187 20.63 10.09 24.31
CA VAL A 187 19.99 8.86 23.82
C VAL A 187 20.20 7.71 24.80
N LYS A 188 19.22 6.80 24.90
CA LYS A 188 19.25 5.68 25.85
C LYS A 188 19.32 4.32 25.14
N THR A 189 20.38 3.58 25.40
CA THR A 189 20.64 2.25 24.80
C THR A 189 19.92 1.09 25.52
N LYS A 190 19.40 1.30 26.71
CA LYS A 190 18.74 0.23 27.51
C LYS A 190 17.55 -0.43 26.80
N PRO A 191 16.62 0.30 26.15
CA PRO A 191 15.52 -0.33 25.43
C PRO A 191 16.00 -1.32 24.36
N THR A 192 16.99 -0.94 23.55
CA THR A 192 17.61 -1.82 22.53
C THR A 192 18.27 -3.05 23.18
N GLN A 193 19.05 -2.86 24.27
CA GLN A 193 19.68 -3.98 24.98
C GLN A 193 18.65 -4.99 25.50
N HIS A 194 17.50 -4.51 26.03
CA HIS A 194 16.42 -5.37 26.51
C HIS A 194 15.71 -6.07 25.34
N SER A 195 15.43 -5.38 24.25
CA SER A 195 14.79 -5.96 23.09
C SER A 195 15.63 -7.08 22.46
N VAL A 196 16.94 -6.87 22.28
CA VAL A 196 17.85 -7.92 21.81
C VAL A 196 17.95 -9.07 22.81
N LYS A 197 17.97 -8.78 24.13
CA LYS A 197 17.95 -9.83 25.14
C LYS A 197 16.68 -10.69 25.05
N GLU A 198 15.52 -10.07 24.80
CA GLU A 198 14.26 -10.79 24.60
C GLU A 198 14.32 -11.68 23.37
N LEU A 199 14.78 -11.16 22.22
CA LEU A 199 14.99 -11.94 20.99
C LEU A 199 15.91 -13.15 21.23
N ARG A 200 17.00 -12.95 21.98
CA ARG A 200 17.93 -14.03 22.38
C ARG A 200 17.29 -15.06 23.29
N SER A 201 16.31 -14.70 24.10
CA SER A 201 15.59 -15.65 24.97
C SER A 201 14.79 -16.66 24.14
N PHE A 202 14.38 -16.32 22.92
CA PHE A 202 13.80 -17.23 21.94
C PHE A 202 14.85 -18.04 21.14
N GLY A 203 16.15 -17.85 21.42
CA GLY A 203 17.23 -18.56 20.74
C GLY A 203 17.65 -17.96 19.40
N ILE A 204 17.35 -16.68 19.15
CA ILE A 204 17.74 -15.95 17.96
C ILE A 204 18.78 -14.88 18.34
N GLN A 205 20.00 -15.02 17.81
CA GLN A 205 21.01 -13.97 17.83
C GLN A 205 20.83 -13.12 16.56
N PRO A 206 20.59 -11.81 16.65
CA PRO A 206 20.56 -10.97 15.45
C PRO A 206 21.95 -10.91 14.82
N ASP A 207 21.98 -10.98 13.50
CA ASP A 207 23.18 -10.81 12.70
C ASP A 207 23.47 -9.32 12.50
N ILE A 208 22.42 -8.52 12.39
CA ILE A 208 22.47 -7.06 12.15
C ILE A 208 21.44 -6.36 13.06
N ILE A 209 21.79 -5.18 13.54
CA ILE A 209 20.90 -4.30 14.30
C ILE A 209 20.75 -2.97 13.57
N VAL A 210 19.51 -2.49 13.42
CA VAL A 210 19.19 -1.16 12.91
C VAL A 210 18.62 -0.32 14.03
N LEU A 211 19.24 0.79 14.32
CA LEU A 211 18.90 1.72 15.41
C LEU A 211 18.06 2.87 14.87
N ARG A 212 16.79 2.91 15.27
CA ARG A 212 15.89 4.02 14.96
C ARG A 212 15.97 5.09 16.04
N SER A 213 16.07 6.34 15.63
CA SER A 213 16.08 7.50 16.53
C SER A 213 15.62 8.75 15.79
N ASP A 214 15.00 9.67 16.51
CA ASP A 214 14.73 11.04 16.07
C ASP A 214 15.92 12.00 16.27
N HIS A 215 17.02 11.48 16.84
CA HIS A 215 18.26 12.21 17.11
C HIS A 215 19.47 11.44 16.58
N HIS A 216 20.54 12.17 16.30
CA HIS A 216 21.79 11.58 15.88
C HIS A 216 22.36 10.58 16.91
N ILE A 217 22.84 9.46 16.43
CA ILE A 217 23.43 8.38 17.24
C ILE A 217 24.93 8.37 17.02
N GLU A 218 25.66 8.78 18.02
CA GLU A 218 27.14 8.82 18.01
C GLU A 218 27.76 7.41 17.95
N ASP A 219 28.98 7.32 17.43
CA ASP A 219 29.70 6.06 17.26
C ASP A 219 29.98 5.32 18.58
N ASP A 220 30.16 6.03 19.69
CA ASP A 220 30.34 5.42 21.00
C ASP A 220 29.07 4.73 21.50
N VAL A 221 27.89 5.26 21.14
CA VAL A 221 26.58 4.65 21.42
C VAL A 221 26.41 3.37 20.59
N ARG A 222 26.81 3.40 19.29
CA ARG A 222 26.83 2.21 18.43
C ARG A 222 27.74 1.13 18.99
N ALA A 223 28.97 1.47 19.34
CA ALA A 223 29.95 0.56 19.91
C ALA A 223 29.48 -0.04 21.24
N LYS A 224 28.82 0.76 22.08
CA LYS A 224 28.19 0.30 23.32
C LYS A 224 27.10 -0.73 23.05
N ILE A 225 26.18 -0.47 22.10
CA ILE A 225 25.12 -1.42 21.74
C ILE A 225 25.73 -2.71 21.20
N ALA A 226 26.68 -2.62 20.27
CA ALA A 226 27.41 -3.75 19.71
C ALA A 226 27.98 -4.66 20.82
N SER A 227 28.68 -4.08 21.80
CA SER A 227 29.27 -4.80 22.93
C SER A 227 28.23 -5.49 23.81
N PHE A 228 27.06 -4.85 24.09
CA PHE A 228 26.01 -5.43 24.94
C PHE A 228 25.17 -6.48 24.22
N THR A 229 25.12 -6.46 22.90
CA THR A 229 24.28 -7.34 22.09
C THR A 229 25.05 -8.46 21.40
N ASP A 230 26.36 -8.48 21.55
CA ASP A 230 27.25 -9.47 20.92
C ASP A 230 27.08 -9.49 19.40
N VAL A 231 27.07 -8.28 18.82
CA VAL A 231 27.03 -8.02 17.38
C VAL A 231 28.24 -7.17 17.02
N ASP A 232 28.88 -7.43 15.89
CA ASP A 232 30.00 -6.63 15.43
C ASP A 232 29.56 -5.18 15.18
N VAL A 233 30.39 -4.20 15.55
CA VAL A 233 30.05 -2.78 15.42
C VAL A 233 29.71 -2.39 13.99
N ASP A 234 30.33 -3.01 13.00
CA ASP A 234 30.08 -2.83 11.57
C ASP A 234 28.73 -3.42 11.11
N CYS A 235 28.05 -4.15 11.98
CA CYS A 235 26.71 -4.70 11.79
C CYS A 235 25.64 -3.97 12.63
N VAL A 236 25.98 -2.81 13.20
CA VAL A 236 25.07 -1.92 13.92
C VAL A 236 24.91 -0.64 13.11
N PHE A 237 23.76 -0.46 12.49
CA PHE A 237 23.45 0.67 11.60
C PHE A 237 22.54 1.66 12.28
N THR A 238 22.65 2.94 11.90
CA THR A 238 21.72 3.99 12.32
C THR A 238 20.69 4.24 11.20
N CYS A 239 19.46 4.48 11.58
CA CYS A 239 18.40 4.90 10.69
C CYS A 239 17.61 6.01 11.40
N GLU A 240 18.09 7.23 11.30
CA GLU A 240 17.48 8.42 11.86
C GLU A 240 16.24 8.81 11.07
N ASP A 241 15.41 9.71 11.60
CA ASP A 241 14.23 10.19 10.88
C ASP A 241 14.69 10.95 9.62
N ALA A 242 14.16 10.54 8.48
CA ALA A 242 14.47 11.13 7.18
C ALA A 242 13.37 12.13 6.76
N PRO A 243 13.70 13.14 5.94
CA PRO A 243 12.70 14.04 5.37
C PRO A 243 11.59 13.31 4.58
N SER A 244 11.96 12.22 3.90
CA SER A 244 11.04 11.33 3.20
C SER A 244 11.46 9.87 3.39
N ILE A 245 10.49 8.96 3.36
CA ILE A 245 10.76 7.51 3.39
C ILE A 245 11.67 7.08 2.22
N TYR A 246 11.60 7.79 1.10
CA TYR A 246 12.41 7.52 -0.09
C TYR A 246 13.89 7.90 0.05
N ASP A 247 14.26 8.71 1.06
CA ASP A 247 15.66 9.00 1.39
C ASP A 247 16.34 7.86 2.16
N VAL A 248 15.56 7.00 2.82
CA VAL A 248 16.09 5.93 3.66
C VAL A 248 17.03 4.96 2.91
N PRO A 249 16.73 4.50 1.67
CA PRO A 249 17.69 3.67 0.92
C PRO A 249 19.05 4.33 0.74
N ARG A 250 19.12 5.63 0.41
CA ARG A 250 20.36 6.38 0.27
C ARG A 250 21.13 6.45 1.59
N MET A 251 20.45 6.81 2.69
CA MET A 251 21.08 6.87 4.02
C MET A 251 21.65 5.52 4.47
N MET A 252 21.00 4.43 4.14
CA MET A 252 21.48 3.08 4.44
C MET A 252 22.62 2.65 3.50
N ALA A 253 22.55 3.06 2.25
CA ALA A 253 23.60 2.83 1.25
C ALA A 253 24.94 3.49 1.65
N GLU A 254 24.91 4.69 2.22
CA GLU A 254 26.07 5.43 2.71
C GLU A 254 26.81 4.71 3.86
N GLN A 255 26.10 3.82 4.56
CA GLN A 255 26.65 2.99 5.64
C GLN A 255 27.04 1.57 5.15
N ASP A 256 26.93 1.27 3.85
CA ASP A 256 27.18 -0.06 3.27
C ASP A 256 26.31 -1.19 3.87
N PHE A 257 25.06 -0.87 4.26
CA PHE A 257 24.15 -1.80 4.91
C PHE A 257 23.89 -3.07 4.07
N ASP A 258 23.60 -2.91 2.80
CA ASP A 258 23.35 -4.02 1.85
C ASP A 258 24.62 -4.83 1.58
N LEU A 259 25.80 -4.20 1.61
CA LEU A 259 27.08 -4.89 1.48
C LEU A 259 27.28 -5.87 2.65
N ARG A 260 27.03 -5.42 3.89
CA ARG A 260 27.13 -6.29 5.07
C ARG A 260 26.10 -7.44 5.03
N VAL A 261 24.90 -7.18 4.52
CA VAL A 261 23.92 -8.25 4.30
C VAL A 261 24.42 -9.27 3.26
N CYS A 262 25.00 -8.80 2.15
CA CYS A 262 25.61 -9.68 1.14
C CYS A 262 26.72 -10.54 1.75
N GLU A 263 27.66 -9.95 2.49
CA GLU A 263 28.74 -10.66 3.17
C GLU A 263 28.20 -11.72 4.14
N ARG A 264 27.20 -11.36 4.94
CA ARG A 264 26.57 -12.29 5.91
C ARG A 264 25.92 -13.48 5.24
N LEU A 265 25.35 -13.30 4.06
CA LEU A 265 24.66 -14.36 3.30
C LEU A 265 25.56 -15.05 2.27
N GLY A 266 26.81 -14.64 2.14
CA GLY A 266 27.73 -15.16 1.12
C GLY A 266 27.24 -14.86 -0.31
N LEU A 267 26.56 -13.73 -0.50
CA LEU A 267 26.19 -13.21 -1.80
C LEU A 267 27.40 -12.47 -2.42
N ASP A 268 27.51 -12.53 -3.75
CA ASP A 268 28.53 -11.79 -4.48
C ASP A 268 28.25 -10.28 -4.36
N PRO A 269 29.17 -9.45 -3.84
CA PRO A 269 28.94 -8.01 -3.68
C PRO A 269 29.04 -7.28 -5.03
N ARG A 270 28.04 -7.45 -5.90
CA ARG A 270 27.92 -6.77 -7.19
C ARG A 270 27.90 -5.25 -6.99
N GLU A 271 28.34 -4.52 -8.00
CA GLU A 271 28.24 -3.05 -8.00
C GLU A 271 26.77 -2.62 -7.85
N ARG A 272 26.54 -1.60 -7.03
CA ARG A 272 25.20 -1.06 -6.76
C ARG A 272 24.90 0.08 -7.74
N ASP A 273 23.86 -0.06 -8.54
CA ASP A 273 23.33 0.97 -9.44
C ASP A 273 22.07 1.60 -8.83
N MET A 274 22.22 2.84 -8.38
CA MET A 274 21.14 3.65 -7.80
C MET A 274 20.71 4.81 -8.71
N ALA A 275 21.16 4.84 -9.98
CA ALA A 275 20.99 6.01 -10.84
C ALA A 275 19.51 6.41 -11.04
N ASP A 276 18.60 5.45 -11.19
CA ASP A 276 17.16 5.69 -11.31
C ASP A 276 16.56 6.26 -10.02
N TRP A 277 16.99 5.73 -8.86
CA TRP A 277 16.53 6.18 -7.55
C TRP A 277 17.06 7.57 -7.19
N GLU A 278 18.34 7.82 -7.42
CA GLU A 278 18.95 9.15 -7.24
C GLU A 278 18.34 10.19 -8.19
N GLY A 279 18.02 9.79 -9.42
CA GLY A 279 17.28 10.63 -10.37
C GLY A 279 15.88 11.00 -9.86
N PHE A 280 15.16 10.04 -9.28
CA PHE A 280 13.87 10.30 -8.65
C PHE A 280 14.02 11.24 -7.43
N LEU A 281 14.99 11.00 -6.54
CA LEU A 281 15.21 11.87 -5.37
C LEU A 281 15.54 13.30 -5.79
N ALA A 282 16.41 13.48 -6.80
CA ALA A 282 16.74 14.81 -7.31
C ALA A 282 15.53 15.52 -7.92
N ALA A 283 14.66 14.79 -8.66
CA ALA A 283 13.42 15.34 -9.20
C ALA A 283 12.42 15.71 -8.09
N LYS A 284 12.33 14.88 -7.04
CA LYS A 284 11.51 15.14 -5.86
C LYS A 284 11.96 16.41 -5.14
N ASP A 285 13.27 16.51 -4.85
CA ASP A 285 13.83 17.68 -4.18
C ASP A 285 13.61 18.96 -5.00
N HIS A 286 13.73 18.88 -6.33
CA HIS A 286 13.43 20.00 -7.23
C HIS A 286 11.95 20.39 -7.19
N ALA A 287 11.04 19.40 -7.29
CA ALA A 287 9.60 19.64 -7.26
C ALA A 287 9.15 20.28 -5.93
N GLU A 288 9.68 19.81 -4.79
CA GLU A 288 9.34 20.34 -3.46
C GLU A 288 9.88 21.76 -3.20
N ASN A 289 11.07 22.10 -3.72
CA ASN A 289 11.72 23.38 -3.42
C ASN A 289 11.51 24.45 -4.47
N GLU A 290 11.30 24.08 -5.73
CA GLU A 290 11.26 25.00 -6.88
C GLU A 290 10.00 24.82 -7.75
N GLY A 291 9.22 23.74 -7.54
CA GLY A 291 7.99 23.47 -8.28
C GLY A 291 6.87 24.43 -7.94
N ASP A 292 6.05 24.81 -8.94
CA ASP A 292 4.82 25.55 -8.68
C ASP A 292 3.85 24.69 -7.84
N PRO A 293 3.16 25.26 -6.84
CA PRO A 293 2.23 24.51 -6.02
C PRO A 293 0.98 24.11 -6.82
N VAL A 294 0.56 22.85 -6.65
CA VAL A 294 -0.70 22.32 -7.18
C VAL A 294 -1.50 21.76 -6.02
N LYS A 295 -2.58 22.45 -5.66
CA LYS A 295 -3.40 22.10 -4.51
C LYS A 295 -4.48 21.11 -4.91
N ILE A 296 -4.43 19.89 -4.38
CA ILE A 296 -5.41 18.84 -4.63
C ILE A 296 -6.28 18.62 -3.40
N ALA A 297 -7.59 18.87 -3.54
CA ALA A 297 -8.56 18.53 -2.52
C ALA A 297 -8.95 17.06 -2.62
N LEU A 298 -8.52 16.25 -1.65
CA LEU A 298 -8.91 14.85 -1.50
C LEU A 298 -10.16 14.76 -0.62
N VAL A 299 -11.34 14.59 -1.24
CA VAL A 299 -12.63 14.58 -0.54
C VAL A 299 -12.96 13.17 -0.06
N GLY A 300 -12.60 12.90 1.19
CA GLY A 300 -12.70 11.57 1.81
C GLY A 300 -13.61 11.52 3.03
N LYS A 301 -13.57 10.40 3.73
CA LYS A 301 -14.27 10.19 5.01
C LYS A 301 -13.35 9.76 6.17
N TYR A 302 -12.07 9.48 5.88
CA TYR A 302 -11.06 9.08 6.86
C TYR A 302 -9.97 10.14 7.01
N THR A 303 -10.36 11.40 6.97
CA THR A 303 -9.45 12.57 6.89
C THR A 303 -8.62 12.80 8.15
N GLN A 304 -8.97 12.13 9.27
CA GLN A 304 -8.20 12.19 10.52
C GLN A 304 -7.00 11.24 10.52
N LEU A 305 -6.90 10.33 9.56
CA LEU A 305 -5.81 9.37 9.43
C LEU A 305 -5.31 9.33 7.98
N PRO A 306 -4.23 10.04 7.65
CA PRO A 306 -3.66 10.07 6.30
C PRO A 306 -3.35 8.68 5.73
N ASP A 307 -2.93 7.74 6.57
CA ASP A 307 -2.61 6.35 6.18
C ASP A 307 -3.80 5.61 5.54
N ALA A 308 -5.04 6.09 5.75
CA ALA A 308 -6.21 5.53 5.08
C ALA A 308 -6.25 5.82 3.56
N TYR A 309 -5.45 6.78 3.10
CA TYR A 309 -5.32 7.18 1.69
C TYR A 309 -3.86 7.20 1.23
N LEU A 310 -2.99 6.44 1.91
CA LEU A 310 -1.56 6.46 1.69
C LEU A 310 -1.18 6.28 0.22
N SER A 311 -1.68 5.24 -0.46
CA SER A 311 -1.34 5.00 -1.87
C SER A 311 -1.86 6.09 -2.80
N VAL A 312 -2.99 6.72 -2.50
CA VAL A 312 -3.52 7.87 -3.28
C VAL A 312 -2.59 9.07 -3.13
N ILE A 313 -2.20 9.40 -1.89
CA ILE A 313 -1.29 10.51 -1.60
C ILE A 313 0.06 10.31 -2.26
N GLU A 314 0.63 9.09 -2.12
CA GLU A 314 1.88 8.73 -2.77
C GLU A 314 1.80 8.83 -4.31
N ALA A 315 0.70 8.36 -4.91
CA ALA A 315 0.51 8.45 -6.35
C ALA A 315 0.42 9.89 -6.86
N LEU A 316 -0.18 10.79 -6.09
CA LEU A 316 -0.20 12.24 -6.37
C LEU A 316 1.21 12.84 -6.29
N HIS A 317 1.97 12.50 -5.24
CA HIS A 317 3.36 12.97 -5.09
C HIS A 317 4.28 12.42 -6.19
N HIS A 318 4.13 11.15 -6.59
CA HIS A 318 4.87 10.58 -7.73
C HIS A 318 4.59 11.36 -9.02
N ALA A 319 3.31 11.70 -9.27
CA ALA A 319 2.91 12.48 -10.43
C ALA A 319 3.50 13.90 -10.40
N GLY A 320 3.41 14.58 -9.25
CA GLY A 320 4.00 15.90 -9.03
C GLY A 320 5.51 15.90 -9.27
N THR A 321 6.22 14.96 -8.66
CA THR A 321 7.67 14.78 -8.84
C THR A 321 8.04 14.63 -10.32
N HIS A 322 7.32 13.76 -11.05
CA HIS A 322 7.57 13.54 -12.47
C HIS A 322 7.32 14.78 -13.34
N LEU A 323 6.37 15.63 -12.94
CA LEU A 323 6.01 16.87 -13.64
C LEU A 323 6.80 18.09 -13.17
N GLY A 324 7.65 17.97 -12.14
CA GLY A 324 8.36 19.07 -11.51
C GLY A 324 7.40 20.05 -10.80
N LYS A 325 6.31 19.54 -10.22
CA LYS A 325 5.28 20.31 -9.51
C LYS A 325 5.24 19.94 -8.04
N HIS A 326 5.08 20.92 -7.17
CA HIS A 326 4.86 20.71 -5.75
C HIS A 326 3.37 20.42 -5.49
N VAL A 327 3.03 19.15 -5.26
CA VAL A 327 1.65 18.76 -4.99
C VAL A 327 1.36 18.87 -3.50
N GLU A 328 0.38 19.70 -3.16
CA GLU A 328 -0.17 19.87 -1.81
C GLU A 328 -1.52 19.14 -1.72
N VAL A 329 -1.59 18.11 -0.88
CA VAL A 329 -2.83 17.34 -0.69
C VAL A 329 -3.57 17.82 0.54
N GLU A 330 -4.75 18.41 0.34
CA GLU A 330 -5.66 18.80 1.41
C GLU A 330 -6.74 17.73 1.63
N LEU A 331 -6.78 17.17 2.83
CA LEU A 331 -7.81 16.19 3.21
C LEU A 331 -9.10 16.90 3.60
N VAL A 332 -10.13 16.81 2.77
CA VAL A 332 -11.44 17.40 2.98
C VAL A 332 -12.44 16.38 3.49
N ASP A 333 -13.07 16.65 4.64
CA ASP A 333 -14.10 15.79 5.19
C ASP A 333 -15.40 15.93 4.40
N GLY A 334 -15.75 14.90 3.63
CA GLY A 334 -16.98 14.87 2.86
C GLY A 334 -18.26 14.86 3.71
N GLU A 335 -18.21 14.54 5.00
CA GLU A 335 -19.39 14.66 5.88
C GLU A 335 -19.71 16.13 6.22
N ALA A 336 -18.68 16.97 6.26
CA ALA A 336 -18.83 18.40 6.53
C ALA A 336 -19.08 19.23 5.29
N LEU A 337 -18.94 18.66 4.08
CA LEU A 337 -19.10 19.38 2.81
C LEU A 337 -20.57 19.43 2.39
N SER A 338 -21.03 20.62 2.03
CA SER A 338 -22.40 20.89 1.59
C SER A 338 -22.43 22.02 0.55
N ASP A 339 -23.58 22.24 -0.09
CA ASP A 339 -23.78 23.32 -1.05
C ASP A 339 -23.54 24.72 -0.45
N ASP A 340 -23.77 24.89 0.85
CA ASP A 340 -23.59 26.15 1.53
C ASP A 340 -22.11 26.54 1.76
N ASN A 341 -21.20 25.55 1.77
CA ASN A 341 -19.78 25.78 2.09
C ASN A 341 -18.79 25.32 1.01
N VAL A 342 -19.26 24.67 -0.05
CA VAL A 342 -18.40 24.05 -1.07
C VAL A 342 -17.43 25.07 -1.71
N GLU A 343 -17.92 26.26 -2.07
CA GLU A 343 -17.09 27.33 -2.63
C GLU A 343 -16.01 27.80 -1.66
N GLN A 344 -16.32 27.87 -0.37
CA GLN A 344 -15.33 28.24 0.64
C GLN A 344 -14.26 27.16 0.84
N VAL A 345 -14.65 25.88 0.72
CA VAL A 345 -13.77 24.75 1.01
C VAL A 345 -12.97 24.33 -0.22
N LEU A 346 -13.57 24.35 -1.42
CA LEU A 346 -12.94 23.84 -2.65
C LEU A 346 -12.51 24.93 -3.63
N GLY A 347 -12.86 26.22 -3.36
CA GLY A 347 -12.69 27.32 -4.32
C GLY A 347 -11.24 27.65 -4.68
N ASP A 348 -10.26 27.22 -3.90
CA ASP A 348 -8.83 27.40 -4.18
C ASP A 348 -8.14 26.07 -4.59
N ALA A 349 -8.90 24.97 -4.76
CA ALA A 349 -8.36 23.71 -5.22
C ALA A 349 -8.05 23.74 -6.73
N SER A 350 -6.84 23.36 -7.10
CA SER A 350 -6.43 23.17 -8.49
C SER A 350 -7.01 21.90 -9.11
N GLY A 351 -7.33 20.91 -8.28
CA GLY A 351 -7.96 19.64 -8.68
C GLY A 351 -8.69 18.99 -7.52
N ILE A 352 -9.71 18.20 -7.83
CA ILE A 352 -10.54 17.49 -6.85
C ILE A 352 -10.42 15.99 -7.09
N LEU A 353 -10.02 15.25 -6.05
CA LEU A 353 -9.95 13.80 -6.07
C LEU A 353 -10.95 13.21 -5.09
N VAL A 354 -11.81 12.29 -5.56
CA VAL A 354 -12.72 11.52 -4.71
C VAL A 354 -12.24 10.07 -4.68
N PRO A 355 -11.71 9.61 -3.54
CA PRO A 355 -11.14 8.27 -3.41
C PRO A 355 -12.20 7.20 -3.19
N GLY A 356 -11.77 5.94 -3.25
CA GLY A 356 -12.53 4.77 -2.89
C GLY A 356 -13.09 4.80 -1.45
N GLY A 357 -14.02 3.90 -1.17
CA GLY A 357 -14.63 3.74 0.15
C GLY A 357 -15.90 2.92 0.10
N PHE A 358 -16.43 2.52 1.27
CA PHE A 358 -17.64 1.72 1.43
C PHE A 358 -18.64 2.41 2.35
N GLY A 359 -19.94 2.19 2.11
CA GLY A 359 -21.03 2.69 2.94
C GLY A 359 -21.36 4.17 2.71
N LYS A 360 -22.55 4.55 3.14
CA LYS A 360 -23.23 5.84 2.83
C LYS A 360 -22.54 7.09 3.41
N ARG A 361 -21.67 6.94 4.42
CA ARG A 361 -21.04 8.07 5.09
C ARG A 361 -20.25 8.95 4.10
N ALA A 362 -20.43 10.27 4.16
CA ALA A 362 -19.84 11.26 3.27
C ALA A 362 -20.27 11.20 1.79
N PHE A 363 -21.28 10.37 1.43
CA PHE A 363 -21.69 10.22 0.02
C PHE A 363 -22.23 11.52 -0.58
N ASP A 364 -23.14 12.21 0.13
CA ASP A 364 -23.76 13.45 -0.38
C ASP A 364 -22.74 14.59 -0.55
N GLY A 365 -21.79 14.75 0.38
CA GLY A 365 -20.72 15.74 0.22
C GLY A 365 -19.75 15.40 -0.92
N LYS A 366 -19.52 14.11 -1.21
CA LYS A 366 -18.77 13.70 -2.40
C LYS A 366 -19.52 14.02 -3.69
N ILE A 367 -20.86 13.86 -3.73
CA ILE A 367 -21.72 14.32 -4.84
C ILE A 367 -21.55 15.83 -5.02
N THR A 368 -21.64 16.61 -3.93
CA THR A 368 -21.41 18.06 -3.97
C THR A 368 -20.04 18.42 -4.54
N ALA A 369 -18.98 17.67 -4.16
CA ALA A 369 -17.63 17.91 -4.70
C ALA A 369 -17.53 17.59 -6.21
N ALA A 370 -18.14 16.48 -6.67
CA ALA A 370 -18.16 16.12 -8.09
C ALA A 370 -18.95 17.13 -8.92
N ARG A 371 -20.10 17.61 -8.41
CA ARG A 371 -20.88 18.68 -9.04
C ARG A 371 -20.07 19.97 -9.13
N TYR A 372 -19.42 20.37 -8.04
CA TYR A 372 -18.58 21.57 -8.02
C TYR A 372 -17.48 21.47 -9.08
N ALA A 373 -16.77 20.34 -9.15
CA ALA A 373 -15.74 20.10 -10.16
C ALA A 373 -16.30 20.23 -11.59
N ARG A 374 -17.43 19.61 -11.89
CA ARG A 374 -18.07 19.66 -13.21
C ARG A 374 -18.52 21.06 -13.60
N GLU A 375 -19.18 21.78 -12.70
CA GLU A 375 -19.75 23.11 -13.00
C GLU A 375 -18.69 24.22 -13.09
N HIS A 376 -17.59 24.10 -12.31
CA HIS A 376 -16.52 25.08 -12.28
C HIS A 376 -15.30 24.68 -13.14
N GLN A 377 -15.41 23.56 -13.87
CA GLN A 377 -14.34 23.03 -14.72
C GLN A 377 -13.03 22.76 -13.97
N VAL A 378 -13.12 22.41 -12.66
CA VAL A 378 -11.96 22.00 -11.87
C VAL A 378 -11.62 20.54 -12.20
N PRO A 379 -10.38 20.22 -12.59
CA PRO A 379 -9.97 18.84 -12.86
C PRO A 379 -10.43 17.86 -11.78
N TYR A 380 -11.03 16.74 -12.23
CA TYR A 380 -11.62 15.73 -11.34
C TYR A 380 -11.02 14.34 -11.62
N LEU A 381 -10.64 13.64 -10.55
CA LEU A 381 -10.29 12.21 -10.60
C LEU A 381 -11.16 11.44 -9.60
N GLY A 382 -12.01 10.54 -10.10
CA GLY A 382 -12.84 9.64 -9.28
C GLY A 382 -12.27 8.22 -9.24
N ILE A 383 -12.05 7.68 -8.05
CA ILE A 383 -11.48 6.32 -7.86
C ILE A 383 -12.52 5.44 -7.18
N CYS A 384 -12.90 4.31 -7.77
CA CYS A 384 -13.83 3.31 -7.26
C CYS A 384 -15.17 3.96 -6.84
N LEU A 385 -15.43 4.18 -5.55
CA LEU A 385 -16.60 4.97 -5.12
C LEU A 385 -16.62 6.37 -5.75
N GLY A 386 -15.48 6.97 -6.05
CA GLY A 386 -15.42 8.28 -6.72
C GLY A 386 -15.98 8.25 -8.13
N MET A 387 -15.83 7.14 -8.87
CA MET A 387 -16.52 6.95 -10.15
C MET A 387 -18.04 6.81 -9.93
N GLN A 388 -18.45 6.02 -8.96
CA GLN A 388 -19.87 5.82 -8.65
C GLN A 388 -20.53 7.15 -8.25
N VAL A 389 -19.85 7.99 -7.48
CA VAL A 389 -20.26 9.36 -7.13
C VAL A 389 -20.43 10.21 -8.38
N ALA A 390 -19.48 10.19 -9.31
CA ALA A 390 -19.57 10.97 -10.55
C ALA A 390 -20.76 10.55 -11.42
N VAL A 391 -21.04 9.26 -11.53
CA VAL A 391 -22.20 8.72 -12.25
C VAL A 391 -23.52 9.13 -11.58
N CYS A 392 -23.60 9.02 -10.26
CA CYS A 392 -24.80 9.44 -9.51
C CYS A 392 -25.05 10.94 -9.60
N GLU A 393 -24.00 11.75 -9.49
CA GLU A 393 -24.06 13.21 -9.66
C GLU A 393 -24.60 13.55 -11.05
N PHE A 394 -23.99 13.00 -12.09
CA PHE A 394 -24.38 13.28 -13.47
C PHE A 394 -25.85 12.85 -13.75
N ALA A 395 -26.28 11.72 -13.22
CA ALA A 395 -27.66 11.28 -13.34
C ALA A 395 -28.63 12.21 -12.58
N ARG A 396 -28.27 12.73 -11.42
CA ARG A 396 -29.11 13.66 -10.65
C ARG A 396 -29.23 15.02 -11.33
N ASP A 397 -28.11 15.60 -11.70
CA ASP A 397 -28.06 17.01 -12.05
C ASP A 397 -28.14 17.27 -13.57
N VAL A 398 -27.78 16.30 -14.41
CA VAL A 398 -27.85 16.42 -15.86
C VAL A 398 -29.07 15.68 -16.45
N LEU A 399 -29.37 14.44 -16.00
CA LEU A 399 -30.56 13.72 -16.46
C LEU A 399 -31.81 14.08 -15.67
N GLY A 400 -31.70 14.69 -14.47
CA GLY A 400 -32.82 15.08 -13.63
C GLY A 400 -33.40 13.94 -12.77
N TYR A 401 -32.67 12.84 -12.59
CA TYR A 401 -33.06 11.72 -11.72
C TYR A 401 -32.69 12.02 -10.27
N ALA A 402 -33.47 12.87 -9.61
CA ALA A 402 -33.16 13.40 -8.28
C ALA A 402 -32.87 12.34 -7.19
N ASP A 403 -33.37 11.11 -7.37
CA ASP A 403 -33.15 9.98 -6.47
C ASP A 403 -32.06 9.01 -6.95
N ALA A 404 -31.35 9.33 -8.05
CA ALA A 404 -30.28 8.47 -8.56
C ALA A 404 -29.24 8.17 -7.48
N SER A 405 -28.96 6.90 -7.27
CA SER A 405 -28.09 6.43 -6.18
C SER A 405 -27.46 5.08 -6.50
N SER A 406 -26.63 4.61 -5.57
CA SER A 406 -26.20 3.22 -5.51
C SER A 406 -27.23 2.40 -4.71
N SER A 407 -27.55 1.21 -5.17
CA SER A 407 -28.37 0.23 -4.42
C SER A 407 -27.68 -0.21 -3.11
N GLU A 408 -26.37 0.05 -2.92
CA GLU A 408 -25.68 -0.11 -1.63
C GLU A 408 -26.25 0.83 -0.56
N PHE A 409 -26.59 2.07 -0.93
CA PHE A 409 -26.96 3.12 0.02
C PHE A 409 -28.46 3.33 0.12
N ASP A 410 -29.17 3.07 -0.99
CA ASP A 410 -30.63 3.10 -1.06
C ASP A 410 -31.13 1.96 -1.97
N PRO A 411 -31.39 0.77 -1.39
CA PRO A 411 -31.90 -0.38 -2.14
C PRO A 411 -33.31 -0.17 -2.76
N GLN A 412 -33.96 0.95 -2.44
CA GLN A 412 -35.32 1.28 -2.95
C GLN A 412 -35.33 2.49 -3.88
N CYS A 413 -34.17 3.05 -4.24
CA CYS A 413 -34.12 4.16 -5.19
C CYS A 413 -34.68 3.71 -6.55
N ALA A 414 -35.47 4.59 -7.19
CA ALA A 414 -36.07 4.25 -8.49
C ALA A 414 -35.02 4.22 -9.61
N HIS A 415 -33.93 4.99 -9.44
CA HIS A 415 -32.84 5.06 -10.41
C HIS A 415 -31.54 4.55 -9.77
N ALA A 416 -31.38 3.22 -9.69
CA ALA A 416 -30.15 2.58 -9.23
C ALA A 416 -29.11 2.60 -10.37
N VAL A 417 -28.46 3.76 -10.58
CA VAL A 417 -27.42 3.93 -11.62
C VAL A 417 -26.12 3.21 -11.27
N ILE A 418 -25.96 2.84 -10.02
CA ILE A 418 -24.92 1.94 -9.50
C ILE A 418 -25.64 0.78 -8.81
N ASP A 419 -25.30 -0.45 -9.20
CA ASP A 419 -26.00 -1.65 -8.71
C ASP A 419 -25.01 -2.75 -8.34
N LEU A 420 -25.53 -3.78 -7.65
CA LEU A 420 -24.76 -4.94 -7.22
C LEU A 420 -24.31 -5.74 -8.46
N LEU A 421 -23.05 -6.17 -8.47
CA LEU A 421 -22.58 -7.15 -9.45
C LEU A 421 -23.39 -8.45 -9.35
N ASP A 422 -23.79 -9.04 -10.48
CA ASP A 422 -24.54 -10.30 -10.53
C ASP A 422 -23.86 -11.42 -9.74
N GLU A 423 -22.52 -11.50 -9.82
CA GLU A 423 -21.70 -12.48 -9.10
C GLU A 423 -21.68 -12.27 -7.57
N GLN A 424 -22.12 -11.10 -7.11
CA GLN A 424 -22.21 -10.75 -5.68
C GLN A 424 -23.59 -11.05 -5.06
N GLU A 425 -24.55 -11.48 -5.86
CA GLU A 425 -25.87 -11.89 -5.34
C GLU A 425 -25.76 -13.10 -4.41
N GLY A 426 -26.32 -12.99 -3.22
CA GLY A 426 -26.34 -14.06 -2.22
C GLY A 426 -25.05 -14.26 -1.43
N VAL A 427 -24.02 -13.44 -1.62
CA VAL A 427 -22.76 -13.48 -0.85
C VAL A 427 -23.01 -13.00 0.59
N THR A 428 -22.83 -13.89 1.56
CA THR A 428 -23.02 -13.62 3.00
C THR A 428 -21.72 -13.25 3.72
N GLU A 429 -20.60 -13.84 3.31
CA GLU A 429 -19.28 -13.54 3.85
C GLU A 429 -18.74 -12.24 3.24
N LYS A 430 -18.18 -11.35 4.07
CA LYS A 430 -17.74 -10.03 3.63
C LYS A 430 -16.25 -9.96 3.24
N GLY A 431 -15.38 -10.76 3.87
CA GLY A 431 -13.95 -10.77 3.58
C GLY A 431 -13.61 -11.58 2.34
N GLY A 432 -12.72 -11.07 1.48
CA GLY A 432 -12.17 -11.81 0.33
C GLY A 432 -13.15 -12.21 -0.77
N THR A 433 -14.36 -11.60 -0.81
CA THR A 433 -15.44 -12.01 -1.73
C THR A 433 -15.85 -10.94 -2.72
N MET A 434 -15.21 -9.78 -2.72
CA MET A 434 -15.43 -8.73 -3.71
C MET A 434 -14.78 -9.09 -5.06
N ARG A 435 -15.03 -8.28 -6.08
CA ARG A 435 -14.20 -8.28 -7.28
C ARG A 435 -12.83 -7.70 -6.90
N LEU A 436 -11.81 -8.56 -6.80
CA LEU A 436 -10.50 -8.27 -6.23
C LEU A 436 -9.37 -8.59 -7.21
N GLY A 437 -8.35 -7.71 -7.26
CA GLY A 437 -7.14 -7.91 -8.06
C GLY A 437 -7.22 -7.31 -9.44
N ALA A 438 -6.25 -7.67 -10.28
CA ALA A 438 -6.09 -7.09 -11.62
C ALA A 438 -7.08 -7.69 -12.62
N TYR A 439 -7.80 -6.80 -13.31
CA TYR A 439 -8.68 -7.14 -14.43
C TYR A 439 -8.35 -6.29 -15.64
N PRO A 440 -8.53 -6.85 -16.85
CA PRO A 440 -8.29 -6.11 -18.08
C PRO A 440 -9.38 -5.07 -18.33
N CYS A 441 -8.96 -3.87 -18.74
CA CYS A 441 -9.81 -2.79 -19.20
C CYS A 441 -9.46 -2.42 -20.65
N ALA A 442 -10.41 -2.54 -21.56
CA ALA A 442 -10.28 -2.11 -22.96
C ALA A 442 -10.66 -0.63 -23.06
N LEU A 443 -9.71 0.20 -23.48
CA LEU A 443 -9.87 1.65 -23.59
C LEU A 443 -10.42 2.07 -24.95
N VAL A 444 -11.33 3.05 -24.93
CA VAL A 444 -11.95 3.60 -26.14
C VAL A 444 -11.01 4.65 -26.75
N ALA A 445 -10.62 4.44 -28.00
CA ALA A 445 -9.71 5.34 -28.71
C ALA A 445 -10.27 6.78 -28.79
N GLY A 446 -9.40 7.78 -28.53
CA GLY A 446 -9.75 9.20 -28.60
C GLY A 446 -10.37 9.75 -27.31
N THR A 447 -10.39 8.98 -26.24
CA THR A 447 -10.78 9.40 -24.88
C THR A 447 -9.58 9.90 -24.10
N LEU A 448 -9.82 10.69 -23.04
CA LEU A 448 -8.78 11.18 -22.13
C LEU A 448 -8.04 10.01 -21.45
N ALA A 449 -8.80 8.98 -21.03
CA ALA A 449 -8.23 7.78 -20.45
C ALA A 449 -7.29 7.06 -21.43
N ALA A 450 -7.71 6.83 -22.68
CA ALA A 450 -6.87 6.17 -23.68
C ALA A 450 -5.59 6.97 -24.00
N GLU A 451 -5.68 8.30 -24.03
CA GLU A 451 -4.52 9.15 -24.24
C GLU A 451 -3.55 9.14 -23.06
N ALA A 452 -4.08 9.12 -21.82
CA ALA A 452 -3.27 9.06 -20.61
C ALA A 452 -2.43 7.78 -20.55
N TYR A 453 -3.05 6.63 -20.82
CA TYR A 453 -2.34 5.34 -20.81
C TYR A 453 -1.45 5.12 -22.04
N GLY A 454 -1.87 5.57 -23.21
CA GLY A 454 -1.18 5.31 -24.49
C GLY A 454 -1.29 3.87 -24.98
N GLU A 455 -2.15 3.06 -24.38
CA GLU A 455 -2.39 1.64 -24.67
C GLU A 455 -3.89 1.40 -24.88
N ALA A 456 -4.25 0.35 -25.64
CA ALA A 456 -5.65 0.01 -25.89
C ALA A 456 -6.24 -0.97 -24.86
N LEU A 457 -5.38 -1.70 -24.15
CA LEU A 457 -5.77 -2.67 -23.14
C LEU A 457 -4.82 -2.54 -21.95
N VAL A 458 -5.38 -2.29 -20.77
CA VAL A 458 -4.63 -2.12 -19.53
C VAL A 458 -5.12 -3.08 -18.47
N GLN A 459 -4.30 -3.30 -17.44
CA GLN A 459 -4.65 -4.14 -16.30
C GLN A 459 -4.72 -3.25 -15.06
N GLU A 460 -5.86 -3.20 -14.38
CA GLU A 460 -6.02 -2.40 -13.16
C GLU A 460 -6.57 -3.24 -12.01
N ARG A 461 -6.20 -2.89 -10.77
CA ARG A 461 -6.64 -3.61 -9.57
C ARG A 461 -7.99 -3.10 -9.10
N HIS A 462 -8.87 -4.01 -8.72
CA HIS A 462 -10.23 -3.75 -8.26
C HIS A 462 -10.42 -4.15 -6.80
N ARG A 463 -11.37 -3.47 -6.14
CA ARG A 463 -11.85 -3.78 -4.80
C ARG A 463 -13.27 -3.24 -4.61
N HIS A 464 -14.28 -3.88 -5.22
CA HIS A 464 -15.68 -3.43 -5.13
C HIS A 464 -16.69 -4.55 -5.29
N ARG A 465 -17.97 -4.29 -4.90
CA ARG A 465 -19.14 -5.17 -5.10
C ARG A 465 -20.16 -4.55 -6.03
N TYR A 466 -20.23 -3.22 -6.03
CA TYR A 466 -21.18 -2.44 -6.80
C TYR A 466 -20.46 -1.79 -7.98
N GLU A 467 -21.21 -1.62 -9.06
CA GLU A 467 -20.67 -1.09 -10.30
C GLU A 467 -21.69 -0.29 -11.09
N PHE A 468 -21.27 0.30 -12.19
CA PHE A 468 -22.12 1.04 -13.12
C PHE A 468 -23.22 0.13 -13.68
N ASN A 469 -24.49 0.58 -13.55
CA ASN A 469 -25.64 -0.13 -14.10
C ASN A 469 -25.78 0.16 -15.59
N SER A 470 -25.45 -0.83 -16.42
CA SER A 470 -25.45 -0.72 -17.89
C SER A 470 -26.82 -0.42 -18.50
N ALA A 471 -27.93 -0.57 -17.74
CA ALA A 471 -29.26 -0.16 -18.19
C ALA A 471 -29.39 1.36 -18.44
N TYR A 472 -28.56 2.17 -17.79
CA TYR A 472 -28.54 3.64 -17.93
C TYR A 472 -27.47 4.14 -18.91
N ARG A 473 -26.64 3.25 -19.50
CA ARG A 473 -25.50 3.64 -20.32
C ARG A 473 -25.88 4.53 -21.48
N GLU A 474 -26.88 4.16 -22.29
CA GLU A 474 -27.27 4.93 -23.49
C GLU A 474 -27.75 6.35 -23.15
N GLU A 475 -28.49 6.51 -22.05
CA GLU A 475 -28.99 7.81 -21.61
C GLU A 475 -27.85 8.71 -21.11
N LEU A 476 -26.94 8.15 -20.31
CA LEU A 476 -25.77 8.87 -19.77
C LEU A 476 -24.81 9.28 -20.90
N GLU A 477 -24.52 8.40 -21.86
CA GLU A 477 -23.68 8.70 -23.02
C GLU A 477 -24.32 9.77 -23.93
N THR A 478 -25.63 9.71 -24.13
CA THR A 478 -26.35 10.74 -24.92
C THR A 478 -26.27 12.10 -24.27
N ALA A 479 -26.27 12.19 -22.93
CA ALA A 479 -26.17 13.41 -22.17
C ALA A 479 -24.71 13.95 -22.08
N GLY A 480 -23.70 13.14 -22.42
CA GLY A 480 -22.30 13.59 -22.50
C GLY A 480 -21.33 12.91 -21.52
N LEU A 481 -21.78 11.93 -20.72
CA LEU A 481 -20.89 11.07 -19.96
C LEU A 481 -20.39 9.97 -20.92
N VAL A 482 -19.09 9.91 -21.15
CA VAL A 482 -18.47 8.96 -22.07
C VAL A 482 -17.99 7.72 -21.31
N VAL A 483 -18.36 6.52 -21.76
CA VAL A 483 -17.74 5.29 -21.29
C VAL A 483 -16.39 5.16 -22.00
N SER A 484 -15.29 5.43 -21.29
CA SER A 484 -13.93 5.46 -21.84
C SER A 484 -13.15 4.15 -21.64
N GLY A 485 -13.65 3.24 -20.81
CA GLY A 485 -13.09 1.90 -20.62
C GLY A 485 -14.13 0.88 -20.22
N THR A 486 -13.99 -0.34 -20.73
CA THR A 486 -14.89 -1.47 -20.42
C THR A 486 -14.07 -2.74 -20.18
N SER A 487 -14.72 -3.77 -19.58
CA SER A 487 -14.22 -5.14 -19.69
C SER A 487 -14.09 -5.53 -21.19
N PRO A 488 -13.21 -6.50 -21.55
CA PRO A 488 -12.98 -6.86 -22.96
C PRO A 488 -14.21 -7.35 -23.73
N ASP A 489 -15.22 -7.89 -23.02
CA ASP A 489 -16.51 -8.28 -23.57
C ASP A 489 -17.49 -7.10 -23.73
N GLY A 490 -17.15 -5.94 -23.14
CA GLY A 490 -17.94 -4.71 -23.16
C GLY A 490 -19.10 -4.66 -22.17
N GLU A 491 -19.24 -5.65 -21.30
CA GLU A 491 -20.36 -5.76 -20.35
C GLU A 491 -20.20 -4.83 -19.14
N LEU A 492 -18.97 -4.77 -18.56
CA LEU A 492 -18.70 -3.95 -17.40
C LEU A 492 -18.09 -2.60 -17.78
N VAL A 493 -18.57 -1.53 -17.18
CA VAL A 493 -18.01 -0.18 -17.36
C VAL A 493 -16.91 0.05 -16.31
N GLU A 494 -15.67 0.19 -16.79
CA GLU A 494 -14.49 0.34 -15.95
C GLU A 494 -14.05 1.79 -15.77
N MET A 495 -14.31 2.63 -16.80
CA MET A 495 -13.95 4.04 -16.76
C MET A 495 -15.01 4.89 -17.45
N VAL A 496 -15.24 6.08 -16.88
CA VAL A 496 -16.09 7.12 -17.46
C VAL A 496 -15.35 8.45 -17.46
N GLU A 497 -15.72 9.32 -18.42
CA GLU A 497 -15.20 10.68 -18.50
C GLU A 497 -16.25 11.64 -19.08
N LEU A 498 -16.09 12.91 -18.88
CA LEU A 498 -16.86 13.92 -19.61
C LEU A 498 -16.17 14.24 -20.94
N ARG A 499 -17.00 14.53 -21.96
CA ARG A 499 -16.47 14.98 -23.26
C ARG A 499 -15.62 16.24 -23.07
N ARG A 500 -14.52 16.35 -23.84
CA ARG A 500 -13.58 17.51 -23.77
C ARG A 500 -14.24 18.86 -24.03
N ASP A 501 -15.31 18.89 -24.81
CA ASP A 501 -16.05 20.12 -25.07
C ASP A 501 -16.91 20.57 -23.88
N LEU A 502 -17.14 19.67 -22.90
CA LEU A 502 -17.87 19.95 -21.67
C LEU A 502 -16.93 20.20 -20.49
N HIS A 503 -15.80 19.48 -20.40
CA HIS A 503 -14.88 19.60 -19.28
C HIS A 503 -13.43 19.28 -19.71
N PRO A 504 -12.41 20.06 -19.28
CA PRO A 504 -11.01 19.85 -19.70
C PRO A 504 -10.45 18.51 -19.23
N TRP A 505 -10.72 18.11 -17.98
CA TRP A 505 -10.33 16.83 -17.37
C TRP A 505 -11.33 16.40 -16.30
N PHE A 506 -12.20 15.46 -16.63
CA PHE A 506 -13.11 14.82 -15.68
C PHE A 506 -13.12 13.33 -15.98
N VAL A 507 -12.29 12.57 -15.27
CA VAL A 507 -12.07 11.13 -15.49
C VAL A 507 -12.33 10.37 -14.20
N ALA A 508 -12.98 9.23 -14.31
CA ALA A 508 -13.21 8.36 -13.17
C ALA A 508 -13.09 6.88 -13.55
N THR A 509 -12.57 6.08 -12.64
CA THR A 509 -12.33 4.65 -12.79
C THR A 509 -12.92 3.84 -11.66
N GLN A 510 -13.47 2.66 -11.98
CA GLN A 510 -13.94 1.70 -10.97
C GLN A 510 -12.76 0.98 -10.26
N ALA A 511 -11.61 0.96 -10.90
CA ALA A 511 -10.39 0.39 -10.38
C ALA A 511 -9.69 1.30 -9.34
N HIS A 512 -8.58 0.79 -8.79
CA HIS A 512 -7.69 1.44 -7.84
C HIS A 512 -6.29 1.67 -8.45
N PRO A 513 -6.12 2.68 -9.31
CA PRO A 513 -4.85 2.95 -10.00
C PRO A 513 -3.72 3.34 -9.05
N GLU A 514 -4.04 3.85 -7.86
CA GLU A 514 -3.07 4.21 -6.83
C GLU A 514 -2.15 3.05 -6.43
N PHE A 515 -2.65 1.82 -6.45
CA PHE A 515 -1.85 0.64 -6.08
C PHE A 515 -0.73 0.32 -7.08
N LYS A 516 -0.82 0.83 -8.30
CA LYS A 516 0.17 0.58 -9.37
C LYS A 516 1.13 1.76 -9.61
N SER A 517 0.97 2.87 -8.89
CA SER A 517 1.91 3.99 -8.98
C SER A 517 3.25 3.66 -8.32
N ARG A 518 4.35 4.07 -8.96
CA ARG A 518 5.72 3.86 -8.48
C ARG A 518 6.49 5.18 -8.46
N PRO A 519 7.47 5.36 -7.58
CA PRO A 519 8.29 6.58 -7.54
C PRO A 519 8.93 6.93 -8.88
N THR A 520 9.48 5.93 -9.56
CA THR A 520 10.16 6.09 -10.86
C THR A 520 9.21 6.03 -12.06
N ARG A 521 7.96 5.61 -11.85
CA ARG A 521 6.95 5.42 -12.90
C ARG A 521 5.55 5.74 -12.35
N PRO A 522 5.18 7.03 -12.27
CA PRO A 522 3.87 7.43 -11.78
C PRO A 522 2.75 6.87 -12.65
N HIS A 523 1.62 6.53 -12.02
CA HIS A 523 0.48 6.00 -12.74
C HIS A 523 -0.09 7.04 -13.73
N PRO A 524 -0.43 6.65 -14.98
CA PRO A 524 -0.85 7.59 -16.02
C PRO A 524 -2.02 8.49 -15.66
N LEU A 525 -3.07 7.97 -15.03
CA LEU A 525 -4.24 8.77 -14.63
C LEU A 525 -3.88 9.85 -13.61
N PHE A 526 -3.02 9.52 -12.63
CA PHE A 526 -2.54 10.52 -11.66
C PHE A 526 -1.65 11.57 -12.32
N ARG A 527 -0.76 11.15 -13.23
CA ARG A 527 0.12 12.07 -13.96
C ARG A 527 -0.69 13.09 -14.77
N GLU A 528 -1.66 12.63 -15.56
CA GLU A 528 -2.44 13.55 -16.41
C GLU A 528 -3.46 14.37 -15.59
N PHE A 529 -3.99 13.85 -14.48
CA PHE A 529 -4.80 14.62 -13.55
C PHE A 529 -4.01 15.77 -12.92
N VAL A 530 -2.80 15.51 -12.39
CA VAL A 530 -1.94 16.58 -11.84
C VAL A 530 -1.49 17.54 -12.92
N ARG A 531 -1.24 17.08 -14.15
CA ARG A 531 -0.94 17.96 -15.29
C ARG A 531 -2.09 18.92 -15.56
N ALA A 532 -3.32 18.42 -15.66
CA ALA A 532 -4.51 19.25 -15.88
C ALA A 532 -4.76 20.22 -14.71
N ALA A 533 -4.50 19.79 -13.48
CA ALA A 533 -4.62 20.65 -12.30
C ALA A 533 -3.53 21.74 -12.24
N ALA A 534 -2.42 21.58 -12.95
CA ALA A 534 -1.33 22.57 -13.00
C ALA A 534 -1.49 23.61 -14.12
N GLU A 535 -2.44 23.43 -15.04
CA GLU A 535 -2.79 24.37 -16.15
C GLU A 535 -3.79 25.42 -15.68
#